data_5180123e2ae86f3a1c09b3652a758501
#
_entry.id   5180123e2ae86f3a1c09b3652a758501
#
_cell.length_a   1.000
_cell.length_b   1.000
_cell.length_c   1.000
_cell.angle_alpha   90.00
_cell.angle_beta   90.00
_cell.angle_gamma   90.00
#
_symmetry.space_group_name_H-M   'P 1'
#
loop_
_entity.id
_entity.type
_entity.pdbx_description
1 polymer ?
#
loop_
_entity_poly.entity_id
_entity_poly.type
_entity_poly.pdbx_seq_one_letter_code
_entity_poly.pdbx_strand_id
1 'polypeptide(L)'
;MKKEIAKETPMMKQFHDIKAQYPDAMLLFRCGDFYETYCEDAIKASKVLNITLTHRSNGTTGTQQSIEMAGFPFHALDTYLHRLVAKGYKV
;
A
#
# COMPACT_ATOMS: atom_id res chain seq x y z
N MET A 1 1.63 26.51 -2.26
CA MET A 1 1.94 25.96 -1.99
C MET A 1 2.10 25.07 -1.68
N LYS A 2 2.38 24.61 -1.84
CA LYS A 2 2.53 23.76 -1.68
C LYS A 2 2.97 23.17 -1.02
N LYS A 3 3.36 22.93 -0.85
CA LYS A 3 3.80 22.36 -0.26
C LYS A 3 3.74 21.42 0.61
N GLU A 4 3.48 21.28 1.20
CA GLU A 4 3.07 20.33 2.11
C GLU A 4 3.16 18.99 1.61
N ILE A 5 3.06 18.90 0.43
CA ILE A 5 3.34 17.66 -0.23
C ILE A 5 4.73 17.22 0.05
N ALA A 6 5.55 18.17 0.33
CA ALA A 6 6.92 17.87 0.65
C ALA A 6 7.08 16.98 1.87
N LYS A 7 6.01 16.82 2.62
CA LYS A 7 6.09 15.96 3.79
C LYS A 7 5.95 14.49 3.47
N GLU A 8 5.63 14.20 2.25
CA GLU A 8 5.49 12.81 1.82
C GLU A 8 6.84 12.11 1.89
N THR A 9 6.88 10.91 2.44
CA THR A 9 8.12 10.16 2.48
C THR A 9 8.52 9.71 1.07
N PRO A 10 9.80 9.42 0.85
CA PRO A 10 10.22 8.94 -0.47
C PRO A 10 9.46 7.69 -0.91
N MET A 11 9.17 6.79 0.02
CA MET A 11 8.43 5.58 -0.31
C MET A 11 7.03 5.91 -0.77
N MET A 12 6.35 6.82 -0.08
CA MET A 12 5.00 7.18 -0.46
C MET A 12 4.97 7.91 -1.78
N LYS A 13 5.98 8.72 -2.04
CA LYS A 13 6.07 9.39 -3.33
C LYS A 13 6.21 8.36 -4.44
N GLN A 14 7.05 7.36 -4.23
CA GLN A 14 7.23 6.31 -5.22
C GLN A 14 5.93 5.55 -5.44
N PHE A 15 5.22 5.24 -4.36
CA PHE A 15 3.94 4.57 -4.47
C PHE A 15 2.96 5.37 -5.31
N HIS A 16 2.83 6.66 -5.01
CA HIS A 16 1.88 7.51 -5.73
C HIS A 16 2.30 7.69 -7.19
N ASP A 17 3.60 7.80 -7.46
CA ASP A 17 4.06 7.95 -8.83
C ASP A 17 3.72 6.72 -9.66
N ILE A 18 3.95 5.54 -9.10
CA ILE A 18 3.64 4.32 -9.82
C ILE A 18 2.13 4.13 -9.93
N LYS A 19 1.40 4.45 -8.87
CA LYS A 19 -0.05 4.31 -8.90
C LYS A 19 -0.66 5.19 -9.98
N ALA A 20 -0.08 6.36 -10.21
CA ALA A 20 -0.57 7.25 -11.26
C ALA A 20 -0.42 6.62 -12.63
N GLN A 21 0.58 5.75 -12.81
CA GLN A 21 0.76 5.06 -14.07
C GLN A 21 -0.15 3.85 -14.22
N TYR A 22 -0.54 3.26 -13.10
CA TYR A 22 -1.37 2.05 -13.10
C TYR A 22 -2.52 2.22 -12.12
N PRO A 23 -3.42 3.18 -12.39
CA PRO A 23 -4.45 3.50 -11.40
C PRO A 23 -5.42 2.35 -11.14
N ASP A 24 -5.53 1.42 -12.08
CA ASP A 24 -6.44 0.29 -11.92
C ASP A 24 -5.80 -0.89 -11.22
N ALA A 25 -4.52 -0.81 -10.94
CA ALA A 25 -3.81 -1.95 -10.36
C ALA A 25 -3.58 -1.74 -8.87
N MET A 26 -3.62 -2.86 -8.15
CA MET A 26 -3.21 -2.85 -6.75
C MET A 26 -1.71 -3.01 -6.71
N LEU A 27 -1.03 -2.09 -6.05
CA LEU A 27 0.42 -2.11 -6.00
C LEU A 27 0.91 -2.84 -4.78
N LEU A 28 1.82 -3.76 -4.97
CA LEU A 28 2.48 -4.46 -3.88
C LEU A 28 3.96 -4.11 -3.94
N PHE A 29 4.47 -3.58 -2.84
CA PHE A 29 5.87 -3.19 -2.75
C PHE A 29 6.64 -4.18 -1.89
N ARG A 30 7.74 -4.66 -2.42
CA ARG A 30 8.62 -5.54 -1.64
C ARG A 30 9.43 -4.70 -0.68
N CYS A 31 9.26 -4.97 0.59
CA CYS A 31 10.00 -4.30 1.65
C CYS A 31 10.62 -5.35 2.54
N GLY A 32 11.90 -5.64 2.32
CA GLY A 32 12.54 -6.70 3.06
C GLY A 32 11.86 -8.03 2.81
N ASP A 33 11.34 -8.62 3.86
CA ASP A 33 10.69 -9.93 3.76
C ASP A 33 9.19 -9.84 3.57
N PHE A 34 8.67 -8.63 3.30
CA PHE A 34 7.24 -8.43 3.18
C PHE A 34 6.89 -7.75 1.88
N TYR A 35 5.68 -7.99 1.41
CA TYR A 35 5.03 -7.15 0.44
C TYR A 35 4.04 -6.27 1.18
N GLU A 36 4.04 -4.99 0.84
CA GLU A 36 3.18 -4.02 1.50
C GLU A 36 2.41 -3.22 0.49
N THR A 37 1.21 -2.80 0.87
CA THR A 37 0.41 -1.92 0.06
C THR A 37 -0.16 -0.84 0.95
N TYR A 38 -0.56 0.28 0.36
CA TYR A 38 -0.90 1.48 1.12
C TYR A 38 -2.19 2.09 0.64
N CYS A 39 -2.76 2.94 1.49
CA CYS A 39 -3.93 3.74 1.15
C CYS A 39 -5.12 2.86 0.79
N GLU A 40 -5.83 3.20 -0.26
CA GLU A 40 -7.00 2.43 -0.63
C GLU A 40 -6.68 0.99 -1.00
N ASP A 41 -5.51 0.77 -1.59
CA ASP A 41 -5.12 -0.59 -1.92
C ASP A 41 -4.97 -1.42 -0.65
N ALA A 42 -4.48 -0.82 0.42
CA ALA A 42 -4.35 -1.52 1.70
C ALA A 42 -5.72 -1.89 2.25
N ILE A 43 -6.67 -0.99 2.14
CA ILE A 43 -8.02 -1.27 2.62
C ILE A 43 -8.63 -2.42 1.85
N LYS A 44 -8.50 -2.39 0.52
CA LYS A 44 -9.04 -3.44 -0.30
C LYS A 44 -8.37 -4.78 -0.03
N ALA A 45 -7.04 -4.76 0.07
CA ALA A 45 -6.29 -5.98 0.31
C ALA A 45 -6.64 -6.59 1.65
N SER A 46 -6.80 -5.77 2.68
CA SER A 46 -7.11 -6.31 3.99
C SER A 46 -8.45 -7.03 3.99
N LYS A 47 -9.41 -6.54 3.22
CA LYS A 47 -10.71 -7.18 3.14
C LYS A 47 -10.68 -8.46 2.33
N VAL A 48 -10.02 -8.42 1.18
CA VAL A 48 -9.99 -9.56 0.27
C VAL A 48 -9.13 -10.68 0.84
N LEU A 49 -7.99 -10.32 1.42
CA LEU A 49 -7.05 -11.31 1.91
C LEU A 49 -7.25 -11.64 3.38
N ASN A 50 -8.12 -10.90 4.05
CA ASN A 50 -8.38 -11.09 5.47
C ASN A 50 -7.11 -10.93 6.29
N ILE A 51 -6.32 -9.91 5.94
CA ILE A 51 -5.11 -9.58 6.69
C ILE A 51 -5.34 -8.28 7.45
N THR A 52 -4.49 -8.06 8.42
CA THR A 52 -4.67 -6.91 9.31
C THR A 52 -4.39 -5.60 8.59
N LEU A 53 -5.31 -4.67 8.71
CA LEU A 53 -5.10 -3.32 8.24
C LEU A 53 -4.51 -2.52 9.39
N THR A 54 -3.35 -1.95 9.15
CA THR A 54 -2.73 -1.10 10.14
C THR A 54 -2.58 0.30 9.59
N HIS A 55 -2.03 1.17 10.40
CA HIS A 55 -1.81 2.56 10.00
C HIS A 55 -0.37 2.90 10.29
N ARG A 56 0.23 3.63 9.38
CA ARG A 56 1.60 4.06 9.52
C ARG A 56 1.61 5.56 9.62
N SER A 57 2.31 6.07 10.62
CA SER A 57 2.48 7.49 10.76
C SER A 57 3.31 8.02 9.61
N ASN A 58 2.94 9.19 9.11
CA ASN A 58 3.70 9.80 8.06
C ASN A 58 4.97 10.45 8.58
N GLY A 59 5.19 10.37 9.89
CA GLY A 59 6.46 10.79 10.46
C GLY A 59 6.66 12.27 10.56
N THR A 60 5.63 13.04 10.34
CA THR A 60 5.74 14.46 10.39
C THR A 60 5.15 14.98 11.68
N THR A 61 5.88 15.81 12.35
CA THR A 61 5.35 16.41 13.56
C THR A 61 4.25 17.38 13.20
N GLY A 62 3.40 17.63 14.14
CA GLY A 62 2.34 18.57 13.95
C GLY A 62 1.16 17.94 13.28
N THR A 63 1.24 17.80 12.01
CA THR A 63 0.14 17.21 11.27
C THR A 63 0.30 15.71 11.27
N GLN A 64 -0.56 15.06 11.96
CA GLN A 64 -0.49 13.61 12.05
C GLN A 64 -1.34 13.02 10.96
N GLN A 65 -0.73 12.48 9.97
CA GLN A 65 -1.48 11.79 8.94
C GLN A 65 -1.16 10.32 9.00
N SER A 66 -2.18 9.52 9.24
CA SER A 66 -2.04 8.08 9.23
C SER A 66 -2.26 7.58 7.82
N ILE A 67 -1.42 6.66 7.42
CA ILE A 67 -1.54 6.04 6.11
C ILE A 67 -1.92 4.59 6.34
N GLU A 68 -3.01 4.15 5.74
CA GLU A 68 -3.41 2.77 5.82
C GLU A 68 -2.34 1.89 5.19
N MET A 69 -2.08 0.76 5.82
CA MET A 69 -1.05 -0.15 5.35
C MET A 69 -1.47 -1.58 5.64
N ALA A 70 -1.21 -2.46 4.70
CA ALA A 70 -1.42 -3.88 4.89
C ALA A 70 -0.27 -4.62 4.21
N GLY A 71 0.10 -5.77 4.76
CA GLY A 71 1.20 -6.50 4.20
C GLY A 71 1.18 -7.96 4.58
N PHE A 72 2.03 -8.73 3.92
CA PHE A 72 2.14 -10.16 4.18
C PHE A 72 3.57 -10.59 3.83
N PRO A 73 4.01 -11.74 4.39
CA PRO A 73 5.36 -12.23 4.08
C PRO A 73 5.52 -12.52 2.59
N PHE A 74 6.70 -12.26 2.06
CA PHE A 74 6.90 -12.39 0.62
C PHE A 74 6.69 -13.83 0.13
N HIS A 75 6.96 -14.81 0.97
CA HIS A 75 6.79 -16.19 0.54
C HIS A 75 5.32 -16.60 0.39
N ALA A 76 4.40 -15.76 0.86
CA ALA A 76 2.98 -16.03 0.71
C ALA A 76 2.39 -15.36 -0.53
N LEU A 77 3.24 -14.74 -1.36
CA LEU A 77 2.75 -13.97 -2.50
C LEU A 77 1.86 -14.81 -3.42
N ASP A 78 2.30 -16.02 -3.75
CA ASP A 78 1.52 -16.82 -4.70
C ASP A 78 0.10 -17.04 -4.21
N THR A 79 -0.06 -17.38 -2.94
CA THR A 79 -1.38 -17.63 -2.38
C THR A 79 -2.24 -16.36 -2.41
N TYR A 80 -1.67 -15.26 -1.97
CA TYR A 80 -2.44 -14.02 -1.86
C TYR A 80 -2.69 -13.40 -3.23
N LEU A 81 -1.73 -13.53 -4.13
CA LEU A 81 -1.91 -13.01 -5.48
C LEU A 81 -3.09 -13.71 -6.17
N HIS A 82 -3.18 -15.02 -6.01
CA HIS A 82 -4.30 -15.76 -6.57
C HIS A 82 -5.64 -15.26 -6.05
N ARG A 83 -5.69 -14.95 -4.76
CA ARG A 83 -6.94 -14.45 -4.17
C ARG A 83 -7.33 -13.11 -4.75
N LEU A 84 -6.35 -12.22 -4.91
CA LEU A 84 -6.62 -10.90 -5.46
C LEU A 84 -7.09 -11.00 -6.90
N VAL A 85 -6.42 -11.80 -7.69
CA VAL A 85 -6.79 -11.95 -9.10
C VAL A 85 -8.17 -12.60 -9.22
N ALA A 86 -8.46 -13.56 -8.35
CA ALA A 86 -9.75 -14.24 -8.38
C ALA A 86 -10.90 -13.29 -8.05
N LYS A 87 -10.61 -12.22 -7.31
CA LYS A 87 -11.62 -11.21 -7.02
C LYS A 87 -11.69 -10.13 -8.08
N GLY A 88 -10.90 -10.24 -9.13
CA GLY A 88 -10.97 -9.31 -10.24
C GLY A 88 -9.99 -8.15 -10.16
N TYR A 89 -9.07 -8.18 -9.22
CA TYR A 89 -8.08 -7.10 -9.11
C TYR A 89 -6.91 -7.34 -10.04
N LYS A 90 -6.42 -6.27 -10.62
CA LYS A 90 -5.12 -6.29 -11.27
C LYS A 90 -4.08 -5.98 -10.23
N VAL A 91 -2.94 -6.64 -10.31
CA VAL A 91 -1.92 -6.48 -9.29
C VAL A 91 -0.56 -6.20 -9.93
#